data_279c646e03df8b76e50d2076eee185bb
#
_entry.id   279c646e03df8b76e50d2076eee185bb
#
_cell.length_a   1.000
_cell.length_b   1.000
_cell.length_c   1.000
_cell.angle_alpha   90.00
_cell.angle_beta   90.00
_cell.angle_gamma   90.00
#
_symmetry.space_group_name_H-M   'P 1'
#
loop_
_entity.id
_entity.type
_entity.pdbx_description
1 polymer ?
#
loop_
_entity_poly.entity_id
_entity_poly.type
_entity_poly.pdbx_seq_one_letter_code
_entity_poly.pdbx_strand_id
1 'polypeptide(L)'
;MVFDAGINGSSVRNARNGEFMKLISWNVNGLRACMGKGFAEFVKEQEPDVMCVQETKLQEGQIELTLPGYYQYWNYAEKKGYSGTALFTKEEPLNVTYGIGISEHDREGRVITAEFADFYLVTVYTPNSQNELARLPYRMEWEDAFLAYLKGLETHKPVIFCGDLNVAHQEIDLKNPKTNRKNAGFTDEERAKFSRLLENGFIDTFRYFYPDQEGVYSWWSYRFKAREKNAGWRIDYFVVSDSLKERLEDAMIYTQVQGSDHCPVGLLLR
;
A
#
# COMPACT_ATOMS: atom_id res chain seq x y z
N MET A 1 -26.45 -20.32 -25.88
CA MET A 1 -26.25 -18.88 -25.80
C MET A 1 -25.31 -18.66 -24.63
N VAL A 2 -24.06 -18.40 -24.94
CA VAL A 2 -23.01 -18.14 -23.93
C VAL A 2 -23.06 -16.63 -23.67
N PHE A 3 -23.39 -16.22 -22.45
CA PHE A 3 -23.27 -14.82 -22.06
C PHE A 3 -21.82 -14.55 -21.73
N ASP A 4 -21.18 -13.85 -22.62
CA ASP A 4 -19.87 -13.24 -22.46
C ASP A 4 -20.01 -12.08 -21.46
N ALA A 5 -19.60 -12.32 -20.23
CA ALA A 5 -19.48 -11.27 -19.23
C ALA A 5 -18.18 -10.51 -19.50
N GLY A 6 -18.24 -9.61 -20.48
CA GLY A 6 -17.21 -8.62 -20.73
C GLY A 6 -16.98 -7.81 -19.45
N ILE A 7 -15.88 -8.10 -18.77
CA ILE A 7 -15.37 -7.29 -17.67
C ILE A 7 -15.00 -5.95 -18.30
N ASN A 8 -15.82 -4.95 -18.00
CA ASN A 8 -15.55 -3.58 -18.33
C ASN A 8 -14.18 -3.20 -17.76
N GLY A 9 -13.19 -3.16 -18.62
CA GLY A 9 -12.04 -2.31 -18.40
C GLY A 9 -12.60 -0.89 -18.22
N SER A 10 -12.74 -0.47 -16.97
CA SER A 10 -13.05 0.92 -16.67
C SER A 10 -12.02 1.73 -17.44
N SER A 11 -12.48 2.50 -18.40
CA SER A 11 -11.66 3.47 -19.12
C SER A 11 -10.99 4.31 -18.05
N VAL A 12 -9.69 4.08 -17.84
CA VAL A 12 -8.85 5.00 -17.07
C VAL A 12 -9.09 6.35 -17.74
N ARG A 13 -9.85 7.22 -17.09
CA ARG A 13 -9.99 8.60 -17.54
C ARG A 13 -8.57 9.12 -17.50
N ASN A 14 -7.96 9.30 -18.68
CA ASN A 14 -6.67 9.94 -18.78
C ASN A 14 -6.76 11.24 -17.98
N ALA A 15 -6.01 11.30 -16.89
CA ALA A 15 -5.92 12.50 -16.07
C ALA A 15 -5.58 13.64 -17.03
N ARG A 16 -6.50 14.58 -17.17
CA ARG A 16 -6.23 15.78 -17.98
C ARG A 16 -5.10 16.51 -17.28
N ASN A 17 -4.03 16.79 -17.98
CA ASN A 17 -2.81 17.41 -17.48
C ASN A 17 -3.12 18.50 -16.44
N GLY A 18 -2.76 18.27 -15.17
CA GLY A 18 -2.81 19.24 -14.08
C GLY A 18 -4.07 19.28 -13.22
N GLU A 19 -5.08 18.43 -13.46
CA GLU A 19 -6.34 18.46 -12.70
C GLU A 19 -6.39 17.43 -11.54
N PHE A 20 -5.62 16.34 -11.62
CA PHE A 20 -5.58 15.26 -10.64
C PHE A 20 -4.16 14.80 -10.34
N MET A 21 -3.91 14.48 -9.08
CA MET A 21 -2.69 13.83 -8.63
C MET A 21 -2.92 12.32 -8.62
N LYS A 22 -2.04 11.55 -9.28
CA LYS A 22 -2.07 10.08 -9.29
C LYS A 22 -1.01 9.54 -8.34
N LEU A 23 -1.46 8.81 -7.34
CA LEU A 23 -0.58 8.11 -6.40
C LEU A 23 -0.71 6.61 -6.62
N ILE A 24 0.42 5.89 -6.63
CA ILE A 24 0.46 4.44 -6.76
C ILE A 24 1.31 3.85 -5.64
N SER A 25 0.88 2.72 -5.11
CA SER A 25 1.58 1.94 -4.09
C SER A 25 1.70 0.49 -4.54
N TRP A 26 2.90 -0.11 -4.36
CA TRP A 26 3.17 -1.48 -4.75
C TRP A 26 4.14 -2.19 -3.80
N ASN A 27 3.69 -3.26 -3.16
CA ASN A 27 4.61 -4.20 -2.55
C ASN A 27 5.25 -5.06 -3.66
N VAL A 28 6.54 -4.89 -3.88
CA VAL A 28 7.27 -5.51 -5.00
C VAL A 28 7.90 -6.84 -4.65
N ASN A 29 7.86 -7.23 -3.38
CA ASN A 29 8.46 -8.49 -2.87
C ASN A 29 9.90 -8.71 -3.38
N GLY A 30 10.72 -7.67 -3.27
CA GLY A 30 12.07 -7.59 -3.80
C GLY A 30 12.14 -6.78 -5.11
N LEU A 31 12.57 -5.52 -4.98
CA LEU A 31 12.59 -4.59 -6.13
C LEU A 31 13.50 -5.05 -7.26
N ARG A 32 14.66 -5.63 -6.95
CA ARG A 32 15.59 -6.16 -7.99
C ARG A 32 14.90 -7.18 -8.89
N ALA A 33 14.14 -8.12 -8.31
CA ALA A 33 13.42 -9.11 -9.07
C ALA A 33 12.24 -8.49 -9.86
N CYS A 34 11.55 -7.53 -9.27
CA CYS A 34 10.43 -6.84 -9.90
C CYS A 34 10.88 -5.95 -11.08
N MET A 35 12.06 -5.32 -10.99
CA MET A 35 12.66 -4.56 -12.11
C MET A 35 12.81 -5.43 -13.37
N GLY A 36 13.24 -6.68 -13.22
CA GLY A 36 13.33 -7.64 -14.34
C GLY A 36 11.98 -8.14 -14.85
N LYS A 37 10.88 -7.70 -14.27
CA LYS A 37 9.51 -8.13 -14.59
C LYS A 37 8.57 -6.97 -14.94
N GLY A 38 9.11 -5.81 -15.30
CA GLY A 38 8.32 -4.70 -15.84
C GLY A 38 8.03 -3.56 -14.86
N PHE A 39 8.75 -3.44 -13.73
CA PHE A 39 8.53 -2.34 -12.78
C PHE A 39 8.70 -0.96 -13.42
N ALA A 40 9.82 -0.75 -14.13
CA ALA A 40 10.13 0.55 -14.75
C ALA A 40 9.16 0.88 -15.89
N GLU A 41 8.77 -0.12 -16.67
CA GLU A 41 7.78 -0.01 -17.74
C GLU A 41 6.41 0.38 -17.17
N PHE A 42 5.99 -0.24 -16.07
CA PHE A 42 4.74 0.12 -15.40
C PHE A 42 4.76 1.57 -14.90
N VAL A 43 5.84 1.99 -14.23
CA VAL A 43 5.97 3.39 -13.76
C VAL A 43 5.93 4.36 -14.95
N LYS A 44 6.62 4.03 -16.05
CA LYS A 44 6.63 4.86 -17.27
C LYS A 44 5.25 4.93 -17.94
N GLU A 45 4.51 3.82 -17.97
CA GLU A 45 3.16 3.77 -18.56
C GLU A 45 2.14 4.53 -17.73
N GLN A 46 2.19 4.37 -16.40
CA GLN A 46 1.23 4.99 -15.50
C GLN A 46 1.54 6.45 -15.19
N GLU A 47 2.80 6.86 -15.29
CA GLU A 47 3.29 8.21 -15.00
C GLU A 47 2.74 8.79 -13.67
N PRO A 48 2.78 8.03 -12.54
CA PRO A 48 2.24 8.52 -11.28
C PRO A 48 3.00 9.77 -10.82
N ASP A 49 2.30 10.67 -10.12
CA ASP A 49 2.96 11.80 -9.46
C ASP A 49 3.78 11.32 -8.27
N VAL A 50 3.29 10.26 -7.61
CA VAL A 50 3.99 9.58 -6.52
C VAL A 50 3.88 8.07 -6.69
N MET A 51 5.02 7.37 -6.57
CA MET A 51 5.13 5.92 -6.52
C MET A 51 5.72 5.49 -5.17
N CYS A 52 4.95 4.75 -4.39
CA CYS A 52 5.35 4.17 -3.11
C CYS A 52 5.63 2.68 -3.28
N VAL A 53 6.71 2.21 -2.67
CA VAL A 53 7.17 0.81 -2.81
C VAL A 53 7.45 0.21 -1.44
N GLN A 54 6.96 -1.01 -1.22
CA GLN A 54 7.20 -1.79 -0.02
C GLN A 54 7.94 -3.08 -0.35
N GLU A 55 8.61 -3.64 0.63
CA GLU A 55 9.47 -4.84 0.49
C GLU A 55 10.53 -4.72 -0.62
N THR A 56 11.30 -3.63 -0.60
CA THR A 56 12.40 -3.45 -1.55
C THR A 56 13.46 -4.53 -1.40
N LYS A 57 13.67 -5.05 -0.17
CA LYS A 57 14.68 -6.06 0.21
C LYS A 57 16.11 -5.68 -0.19
N LEU A 58 16.40 -4.38 -0.20
CA LEU A 58 17.66 -3.80 -0.65
C LEU A 58 18.44 -3.19 0.51
N GLN A 59 19.73 -3.02 0.25
CA GLN A 59 20.62 -2.13 0.98
C GLN A 59 21.13 -1.06 0.02
N GLU A 60 21.67 0.03 0.57
CA GLU A 60 22.23 1.13 -0.22
C GLU A 60 23.26 0.62 -1.24
N GLY A 61 23.19 1.13 -2.46
CA GLY A 61 24.12 0.81 -3.55
C GLY A 61 23.94 -0.57 -4.20
N GLN A 62 22.92 -1.34 -3.85
CA GLN A 62 22.71 -2.68 -4.44
C GLN A 62 22.03 -2.67 -5.81
N ILE A 63 21.41 -1.59 -6.22
CA ILE A 63 20.83 -1.39 -7.54
C ILE A 63 21.08 0.02 -8.04
N GLU A 64 21.05 0.20 -9.34
CA GLU A 64 20.88 1.49 -9.98
C GLU A 64 19.47 1.54 -10.59
N LEU A 65 18.62 2.40 -10.06
CA LEU A 65 17.28 2.62 -10.59
C LEU A 65 17.18 4.01 -11.19
N THR A 66 17.03 4.06 -12.52
CA THR A 66 16.83 5.31 -13.24
C THR A 66 15.35 5.53 -13.50
N LEU A 67 14.76 6.52 -12.81
CA LEU A 67 13.41 7.02 -13.05
C LEU A 67 13.51 8.51 -13.36
N PRO A 68 13.64 8.91 -14.64
CA PRO A 68 13.77 10.29 -15.02
C PRO A 68 12.58 11.12 -14.54
N GLY A 69 12.85 12.28 -13.93
CA GLY A 69 11.83 13.18 -13.42
C GLY A 69 11.29 12.84 -12.03
N TYR A 70 11.90 11.85 -11.36
CA TYR A 70 11.53 11.52 -9.98
C TYR A 70 12.66 11.78 -9.00
N TYR A 71 12.34 12.42 -7.89
CA TYR A 71 13.13 12.38 -6.66
C TYR A 71 12.94 11.03 -5.99
N GLN A 72 14.01 10.47 -5.38
CA GLN A 72 14.03 9.13 -4.82
C GLN A 72 14.40 9.17 -3.34
N TYR A 73 13.64 8.49 -2.51
CA TYR A 73 13.86 8.35 -1.06
C TYR A 73 13.78 6.89 -0.67
N TRP A 74 14.75 6.42 0.11
CA TRP A 74 14.92 5.01 0.44
C TRP A 74 15.04 4.83 1.95
N ASN A 75 14.36 3.84 2.50
CA ASN A 75 14.49 3.42 3.89
C ASN A 75 14.80 1.93 3.94
N TYR A 76 16.00 1.58 4.35
CA TYR A 76 16.50 0.23 4.38
C TYR A 76 16.34 -0.39 5.76
N ALA A 77 16.04 -1.70 5.83
CA ALA A 77 16.12 -2.45 7.07
C ALA A 77 17.57 -2.69 7.48
N GLU A 78 17.84 -2.77 8.79
CA GLU A 78 19.15 -3.21 9.29
C GLU A 78 19.47 -4.64 8.83
N LYS A 79 18.46 -5.50 8.80
CA LYS A 79 18.59 -6.87 8.29
C LYS A 79 18.61 -6.88 6.76
N LYS A 80 19.71 -7.41 6.20
CA LYS A 80 19.88 -7.52 4.74
C LYS A 80 18.83 -8.43 4.10
N GLY A 81 18.35 -8.05 2.91
CA GLY A 81 17.40 -8.84 2.13
C GLY A 81 16.00 -8.93 2.74
N TYR A 82 15.62 -7.99 3.58
CA TYR A 82 14.38 -8.00 4.35
C TYR A 82 13.72 -6.62 4.36
N SER A 83 12.38 -6.57 4.28
CA SER A 83 11.60 -5.33 4.40
C SER A 83 12.09 -4.20 3.49
N GLY A 84 12.13 -2.96 3.99
CA GLY A 84 12.55 -1.78 3.25
C GLY A 84 11.42 -1.14 2.44
N THR A 85 11.42 0.18 2.38
CA THR A 85 10.46 0.99 1.63
C THR A 85 11.19 1.99 0.74
N ALA A 86 10.53 2.45 -0.31
CA ALA A 86 11.00 3.52 -1.16
C ALA A 86 9.85 4.43 -1.59
N LEU A 87 10.18 5.68 -1.87
CA LEU A 87 9.26 6.71 -2.34
C LEU A 87 9.89 7.41 -3.55
N PHE A 88 9.14 7.50 -4.64
CA PHE A 88 9.51 8.24 -5.83
C PHE A 88 8.45 9.29 -6.12
N THR A 89 8.82 10.54 -6.31
CA THR A 89 7.88 11.65 -6.49
C THR A 89 8.37 12.65 -7.53
N LYS A 90 7.47 13.17 -8.37
CA LYS A 90 7.78 14.20 -9.37
C LYS A 90 8.01 15.56 -8.73
N GLU A 91 7.27 15.88 -7.68
CA GLU A 91 7.46 17.09 -6.88
C GLU A 91 8.41 16.80 -5.71
N GLU A 92 9.36 17.70 -5.47
CA GLU A 92 10.25 17.60 -4.31
C GLU A 92 9.47 17.90 -3.03
N PRO A 93 9.39 16.96 -2.07
CA PRO A 93 8.72 17.21 -0.80
C PRO A 93 9.40 18.32 0.00
N LEU A 94 8.63 19.03 0.81
CA LEU A 94 9.15 20.04 1.74
C LEU A 94 10.07 19.42 2.80
N ASN A 95 9.78 18.19 3.20
CA ASN A 95 10.57 17.40 4.14
C ASN A 95 10.31 15.92 3.96
N VAL A 96 11.29 15.07 4.29
CA VAL A 96 11.15 13.62 4.32
C VAL A 96 11.73 13.07 5.61
N THR A 97 10.96 12.23 6.29
CA THR A 97 11.39 11.54 7.51
C THR A 97 11.24 10.02 7.37
N TYR A 98 12.01 9.28 8.13
CA TYR A 98 12.10 7.83 8.08
C TYR A 98 11.73 7.24 9.45
N GLY A 99 10.87 6.22 9.45
CA GLY A 99 10.35 5.62 10.67
C GLY A 99 9.22 6.45 11.31
N ILE A 100 8.86 6.07 12.53
CA ILE A 100 7.82 6.74 13.34
C ILE A 100 8.39 7.42 14.61
N GLY A 101 9.72 7.47 14.74
CA GLY A 101 10.41 8.08 15.87
C GLY A 101 10.55 7.14 17.09
N ILE A 102 10.34 5.85 16.91
CA ILE A 102 10.49 4.82 17.94
C ILE A 102 11.54 3.81 17.48
N SER A 103 12.71 3.85 18.11
CA SER A 103 13.88 3.07 17.70
C SER A 103 13.59 1.58 17.50
N GLU A 104 12.76 0.97 18.34
CA GLU A 104 12.38 -0.44 18.24
C GLU A 104 11.59 -0.73 16.96
N HIS A 105 10.77 0.23 16.51
CA HIS A 105 9.90 0.10 15.33
C HIS A 105 10.58 0.54 14.03
N ASP A 106 11.69 1.27 14.11
CA ASP A 106 12.31 1.92 12.95
C ASP A 106 13.46 1.11 12.32
N ARG A 107 13.83 -0.04 12.88
CA ARG A 107 14.96 -0.86 12.41
C ARG A 107 14.69 -1.63 11.11
N GLU A 108 13.43 -1.79 10.75
CA GLU A 108 13.04 -2.62 9.62
C GLU A 108 12.70 -1.80 8.34
N GLY A 109 12.97 -0.49 8.33
CA GLY A 109 12.80 0.36 7.14
C GLY A 109 11.35 0.39 6.62
N ARG A 110 10.35 0.45 7.53
CA ARG A 110 8.95 0.24 7.21
C ARG A 110 8.18 1.48 6.80
N VAL A 111 8.66 2.67 7.16
CA VAL A 111 7.90 3.92 7.02
C VAL A 111 8.77 5.01 6.42
N ILE A 112 8.25 5.68 5.38
CA ILE A 112 8.75 6.97 4.89
C ILE A 112 7.59 7.94 4.91
N THR A 113 7.81 9.13 5.47
CA THR A 113 6.84 10.23 5.44
C THR A 113 7.39 11.38 4.63
N ALA A 114 6.66 11.78 3.59
CA ALA A 114 6.94 12.97 2.80
C ALA A 114 5.94 14.07 3.16
N GLU A 115 6.42 15.27 3.43
CA GLU A 115 5.61 16.45 3.64
C GLU A 115 5.44 17.21 2.33
N PHE A 116 4.19 17.37 1.89
CA PHE A 116 3.81 18.26 0.80
C PHE A 116 3.13 19.53 1.35
N ALA A 117 2.82 20.48 0.46
CA ALA A 117 2.20 21.72 0.86
C ALA A 117 0.89 21.51 1.64
N ASP A 118 0.03 20.59 1.17
CA ASP A 118 -1.35 20.42 1.65
C ASP A 118 -1.56 19.17 2.51
N PHE A 119 -0.65 18.20 2.51
CA PHE A 119 -0.81 16.92 3.18
C PHE A 119 0.53 16.27 3.50
N TYR A 120 0.51 15.29 4.39
CA TYR A 120 1.57 14.30 4.55
C TYR A 120 1.23 13.04 3.76
N LEU A 121 2.22 12.47 3.07
CA LEU A 121 2.13 11.14 2.46
C LEU A 121 3.03 10.18 3.23
N VAL A 122 2.44 9.09 3.71
CA VAL A 122 3.16 8.04 4.45
C VAL A 122 3.09 6.75 3.67
N THR A 123 4.22 6.23 3.19
CA THR A 123 4.31 4.85 2.71
C THR A 123 4.65 3.93 3.87
N VAL A 124 3.96 2.82 3.97
CA VAL A 124 4.11 1.90 5.10
C VAL A 124 4.10 0.44 4.66
N TYR A 125 4.95 -0.34 5.30
CA TYR A 125 4.94 -1.79 5.27
C TYR A 125 4.71 -2.32 6.68
N THR A 126 3.47 -2.63 6.99
CA THR A 126 3.07 -3.10 8.33
C THR A 126 3.71 -4.46 8.65
N PRO A 127 4.22 -4.70 9.87
CA PRO A 127 4.75 -5.99 10.25
C PRO A 127 3.73 -7.12 10.05
N ASN A 128 4.15 -8.21 9.43
CA ASN A 128 3.34 -9.43 9.34
C ASN A 128 3.37 -10.18 10.68
N SER A 129 2.24 -10.73 11.10
CA SER A 129 2.13 -11.51 12.34
C SER A 129 2.83 -12.88 12.27
N GLN A 130 3.25 -13.32 11.08
CA GLN A 130 3.96 -14.55 10.75
C GLN A 130 3.18 -15.84 11.04
N ASN A 131 3.79 -16.97 10.70
CA ASN A 131 3.21 -18.29 10.97
C ASN A 131 2.97 -18.47 12.48
N GLU A 132 1.88 -19.14 12.81
CA GLU A 132 1.48 -19.40 14.20
C GLU A 132 1.32 -18.10 15.03
N LEU A 133 1.17 -16.95 14.36
CA LEU A 133 1.01 -15.63 14.96
C LEU A 133 2.18 -15.23 15.89
N ALA A 134 3.39 -15.70 15.56
CA ALA A 134 4.59 -15.51 16.39
C ALA A 134 4.91 -14.02 16.66
N ARG A 135 4.53 -13.10 15.76
CA ARG A 135 4.72 -11.66 15.93
C ARG A 135 3.43 -10.88 16.19
N LEU A 136 2.31 -11.54 16.45
CA LEU A 136 1.05 -10.82 16.67
C LEU A 136 1.13 -9.82 17.85
N PRO A 137 1.70 -10.14 19.02
CA PRO A 137 1.83 -9.18 20.11
C PRO A 137 2.62 -7.92 19.69
N TYR A 138 3.77 -8.10 19.04
CA TYR A 138 4.58 -6.99 18.52
C TYR A 138 3.81 -6.14 17.52
N ARG A 139 3.09 -6.79 16.59
CA ARG A 139 2.28 -6.08 15.61
C ARG A 139 1.20 -5.23 16.27
N MET A 140 0.56 -5.71 17.32
CA MET A 140 -0.47 -4.94 18.04
C MET A 140 0.10 -3.67 18.66
N GLU A 141 1.29 -3.74 19.25
CA GLU A 141 2.01 -2.57 19.78
C GLU A 141 2.41 -1.61 18.66
N TRP A 142 2.95 -2.15 17.57
CA TRP A 142 3.36 -1.37 16.40
C TRP A 142 2.19 -0.60 15.79
N GLU A 143 1.02 -1.21 15.64
CA GLU A 143 -0.17 -0.57 15.09
C GLU A 143 -0.72 0.55 15.99
N ASP A 144 -0.65 0.39 17.31
CA ASP A 144 -1.01 1.46 18.25
C ASP A 144 -0.06 2.65 18.12
N ALA A 145 1.24 2.38 18.02
CA ALA A 145 2.26 3.40 17.81
C ALA A 145 2.10 4.10 16.45
N PHE A 146 1.78 3.35 15.40
CA PHE A 146 1.55 3.90 14.06
C PHE A 146 0.29 4.79 14.02
N LEU A 147 -0.81 4.38 14.63
CA LEU A 147 -2.00 5.23 14.75
C LEU A 147 -1.69 6.53 15.49
N ALA A 148 -0.97 6.46 16.61
CA ALA A 148 -0.55 7.65 17.36
C ALA A 148 0.34 8.58 16.50
N TYR A 149 1.25 8.01 15.72
CA TYR A 149 2.09 8.74 14.76
C TYR A 149 1.26 9.48 13.71
N LEU A 150 0.32 8.78 13.05
CA LEU A 150 -0.58 9.38 12.05
C LEU A 150 -1.41 10.53 12.65
N LYS A 151 -1.95 10.33 13.85
CA LYS A 151 -2.72 11.38 14.55
C LYS A 151 -1.86 12.58 14.94
N GLY A 152 -0.59 12.35 15.26
CA GLY A 152 0.39 13.43 15.48
C GLY A 152 0.61 14.27 14.21
N LEU A 153 0.81 13.65 13.06
CA LEU A 153 0.92 14.33 11.77
C LEU A 153 -0.35 15.12 11.43
N GLU A 154 -1.51 14.52 11.68
CA GLU A 154 -2.83 15.08 11.36
C GLU A 154 -3.13 16.38 12.14
N THR A 155 -2.45 16.63 13.26
CA THR A 155 -2.55 17.92 13.98
C THR A 155 -2.03 19.11 13.15
N HIS A 156 -1.23 18.86 12.12
CA HIS A 156 -0.63 19.89 11.27
C HIS A 156 -1.26 19.93 9.88
N LYS A 157 -1.36 18.78 9.21
CA LYS A 157 -1.92 18.64 7.86
C LYS A 157 -2.65 17.30 7.74
N PRO A 158 -3.63 17.18 6.82
CA PRO A 158 -4.22 15.89 6.48
C PRO A 158 -3.17 14.85 6.11
N VAL A 159 -3.48 13.59 6.34
CA VAL A 159 -2.59 12.47 6.06
C VAL A 159 -3.18 11.57 4.99
N ILE A 160 -2.37 11.20 4.01
CA ILE A 160 -2.57 10.08 3.10
C ILE A 160 -1.55 9.02 3.49
N PHE A 161 -1.97 7.80 3.77
CA PHE A 161 -1.01 6.71 3.90
C PHE A 161 -1.39 5.53 3.01
N CYS A 162 -0.39 4.82 2.57
CA CYS A 162 -0.56 3.72 1.64
C CYS A 162 0.49 2.63 1.86
N GLY A 163 0.17 1.44 1.44
CA GLY A 163 1.09 0.33 1.43
C GLY A 163 0.45 -0.99 1.75
N ASP A 164 1.29 -1.97 2.02
CA ASP A 164 0.90 -3.28 2.49
C ASP A 164 0.65 -3.22 4.00
N LEU A 165 -0.63 -3.27 4.38
CA LEU A 165 -1.05 -3.24 5.77
C LEU A 165 -1.15 -4.65 6.38
N ASN A 166 -0.84 -5.69 5.61
CA ASN A 166 -0.86 -7.08 6.05
C ASN A 166 -2.15 -7.49 6.78
N VAL A 167 -3.29 -6.92 6.36
CA VAL A 167 -4.62 -7.24 6.89
C VAL A 167 -5.69 -7.13 5.82
N ALA A 168 -6.52 -8.15 5.68
CA ALA A 168 -7.82 -8.05 5.02
C ALA A 168 -8.84 -7.61 6.07
N HIS A 169 -9.51 -6.47 5.86
CA HIS A 169 -10.34 -5.84 6.89
C HIS A 169 -11.62 -6.61 7.13
N GLN A 170 -12.39 -6.86 6.08
CA GLN A 170 -13.71 -7.48 6.14
C GLN A 170 -13.72 -8.84 5.40
N GLU A 171 -14.77 -9.63 5.59
CA GLU A 171 -14.93 -10.92 4.90
C GLU A 171 -14.95 -10.79 3.38
N ILE A 172 -15.40 -9.64 2.85
CA ILE A 172 -15.38 -9.33 1.42
C ILE A 172 -13.97 -9.13 0.87
N ASP A 173 -12.97 -8.88 1.75
CA ASP A 173 -11.60 -8.55 1.36
C ASP A 173 -10.70 -9.77 1.13
N LEU A 174 -11.23 -11.00 1.27
CA LEU A 174 -10.49 -12.22 0.94
C LEU A 174 -11.41 -13.34 0.45
N LYS A 175 -10.85 -14.27 -0.31
CA LYS A 175 -11.61 -15.35 -0.95
C LYS A 175 -12.22 -16.36 0.02
N ASN A 176 -11.51 -16.71 1.09
CA ASN A 176 -11.90 -17.78 2.02
C ASN A 176 -11.90 -17.30 3.48
N PRO A 177 -12.80 -16.39 3.89
CA PRO A 177 -12.74 -15.77 5.22
C PRO A 177 -12.89 -16.78 6.37
N LYS A 178 -13.79 -17.75 6.24
CA LYS A 178 -14.08 -18.72 7.32
C LYS A 178 -12.87 -19.55 7.72
N THR A 179 -12.05 -19.98 6.75
CA THR A 179 -10.87 -20.82 7.00
C THR A 179 -9.65 -20.02 7.41
N ASN A 180 -9.66 -18.71 7.24
CA ASN A 180 -8.51 -17.82 7.48
C ASN A 180 -8.63 -16.97 8.75
N ARG A 181 -9.73 -17.09 9.51
CA ARG A 181 -10.01 -16.24 10.68
C ARG A 181 -8.96 -16.28 11.80
N LYS A 182 -8.13 -17.32 11.84
CA LYS A 182 -7.04 -17.47 12.80
C LYS A 182 -5.65 -17.36 12.16
N ASN A 183 -5.58 -16.99 10.90
CA ASN A 183 -4.33 -16.86 10.18
C ASN A 183 -3.86 -15.41 10.20
N ALA A 184 -2.54 -15.22 10.12
CA ALA A 184 -1.93 -13.88 9.97
C ALA A 184 -2.56 -13.12 8.80
N GLY A 185 -2.92 -11.87 9.04
CA GLY A 185 -3.61 -10.99 8.09
C GLY A 185 -5.15 -11.03 8.15
N PHE A 186 -5.75 -11.93 8.94
CA PHE A 186 -7.20 -11.98 9.12
C PHE A 186 -7.66 -12.38 10.54
N THR A 187 -6.81 -12.21 11.53
CA THR A 187 -7.21 -12.38 12.93
C THR A 187 -8.16 -11.29 13.37
N ASP A 188 -8.98 -11.57 14.38
CA ASP A 188 -9.91 -10.60 14.93
C ASP A 188 -9.15 -9.37 15.49
N GLU A 189 -7.96 -9.59 16.08
CA GLU A 189 -7.10 -8.54 16.62
C GLU A 189 -6.57 -7.61 15.51
N GLU A 190 -6.05 -8.14 14.43
CA GLU A 190 -5.55 -7.35 13.28
C GLU A 190 -6.67 -6.54 12.64
N ARG A 191 -7.82 -7.16 12.43
CA ARG A 191 -9.01 -6.50 11.87
C ARG A 191 -9.54 -5.40 12.79
N ALA A 192 -9.54 -5.65 14.11
CA ALA A 192 -9.97 -4.64 15.11
C ALA A 192 -9.05 -3.41 15.10
N LYS A 193 -7.73 -3.59 14.92
CA LYS A 193 -6.79 -2.47 14.78
C LYS A 193 -7.10 -1.62 13.55
N PHE A 194 -7.39 -2.25 12.42
CA PHE A 194 -7.76 -1.51 11.21
C PHE A 194 -9.13 -0.79 11.37
N SER A 195 -10.12 -1.43 12.00
CA SER A 195 -11.39 -0.78 12.34
C SER A 195 -11.17 0.44 13.21
N ARG A 196 -10.36 0.31 14.27
CA ARG A 196 -10.01 1.42 15.16
C ARG A 196 -9.34 2.58 14.41
N LEU A 197 -8.47 2.26 13.45
CA LEU A 197 -7.82 3.26 12.61
C LEU A 197 -8.87 4.06 11.82
N LEU A 198 -9.83 3.40 11.17
CA LEU A 198 -10.90 4.06 10.43
C LEU A 198 -11.82 4.88 11.36
N GLU A 199 -12.16 4.36 12.54
CA GLU A 199 -12.94 5.06 13.56
C GLU A 199 -12.28 6.34 14.10
N ASN A 200 -10.97 6.46 13.91
CA ASN A 200 -10.19 7.65 14.27
C ASN A 200 -10.09 8.70 13.15
N GLY A 201 -11.03 8.70 12.20
CA GLY A 201 -11.16 9.73 11.19
C GLY A 201 -10.39 9.46 9.90
N PHE A 202 -10.27 8.19 9.51
CA PHE A 202 -9.65 7.77 8.26
C PHE A 202 -10.64 7.01 7.36
N ILE A 203 -10.41 7.09 6.05
CA ILE A 203 -11.23 6.48 5.00
C ILE A 203 -10.40 5.46 4.23
N ASP A 204 -10.85 4.20 4.16
CA ASP A 204 -10.41 3.22 3.16
C ASP A 204 -10.95 3.64 1.80
N THR A 205 -10.11 4.19 0.94
CA THR A 205 -10.54 4.82 -0.30
C THR A 205 -11.17 3.85 -1.28
N PHE A 206 -10.69 2.59 -1.33
CA PHE A 206 -11.30 1.61 -2.23
C PHE A 206 -12.72 1.25 -1.78
N ARG A 207 -12.95 1.00 -0.48
CA ARG A 207 -14.28 0.71 0.03
C ARG A 207 -15.20 1.93 0.04
N TYR A 208 -14.64 3.13 0.06
CA TYR A 208 -15.43 4.36 -0.12
C TYR A 208 -16.09 4.42 -1.52
N PHE A 209 -15.35 4.08 -2.58
CA PHE A 209 -15.89 4.09 -3.94
C PHE A 209 -16.63 2.79 -4.29
N TYR A 210 -16.16 1.66 -3.78
CA TYR A 210 -16.61 0.31 -4.16
C TYR A 210 -16.96 -0.52 -2.92
N PRO A 211 -18.01 -0.11 -2.14
CA PRO A 211 -18.31 -0.73 -0.85
C PRO A 211 -18.66 -2.21 -0.96
N ASP A 212 -19.34 -2.61 -2.03
CA ASP A 212 -19.88 -3.96 -2.22
C ASP A 212 -19.16 -4.78 -3.31
N GLN A 213 -18.05 -4.27 -3.85
CA GLN A 213 -17.34 -4.96 -4.92
C GLN A 213 -16.55 -6.16 -4.39
N GLU A 214 -17.01 -7.35 -4.72
CA GLU A 214 -16.39 -8.62 -4.36
C GLU A 214 -15.29 -9.04 -5.36
N GLY A 215 -14.39 -9.92 -4.90
CA GLY A 215 -13.44 -10.60 -5.79
C GLY A 215 -12.31 -9.72 -6.30
N VAL A 216 -12.13 -8.53 -5.75
CA VAL A 216 -11.02 -7.64 -6.09
C VAL A 216 -9.99 -7.68 -4.97
N TYR A 217 -8.81 -8.18 -5.29
CA TYR A 217 -7.73 -8.43 -4.33
C TYR A 217 -6.45 -7.79 -4.81
N SER A 218 -5.48 -7.63 -3.88
CA SER A 218 -4.17 -7.03 -4.17
C SER A 218 -3.01 -8.02 -3.98
N TRP A 219 -3.25 -9.15 -3.33
CA TRP A 219 -2.25 -10.17 -3.06
C TRP A 219 -2.78 -11.59 -3.29
N TRP A 220 -1.91 -12.48 -3.81
CA TRP A 220 -2.18 -13.90 -4.01
C TRP A 220 -0.93 -14.72 -3.67
N SER A 221 -1.10 -15.76 -2.87
CA SER A 221 0.00 -16.68 -2.61
C SER A 221 0.57 -17.27 -3.91
N TYR A 222 1.88 -17.45 -3.98
CA TYR A 222 2.50 -18.20 -5.10
C TYR A 222 2.10 -19.69 -5.13
N ARG A 223 1.52 -20.19 -4.04
CA ARG A 223 1.13 -21.60 -3.91
C ARG A 223 -0.23 -21.85 -4.56
N PHE A 224 -0.41 -23.09 -5.04
CA PHE A 224 -1.71 -23.62 -5.50
C PHE A 224 -2.38 -22.84 -6.63
N LYS A 225 -1.60 -22.10 -7.43
CA LYS A 225 -2.13 -21.25 -8.51
C LYS A 225 -3.20 -20.28 -8.01
N ALA A 226 -2.94 -19.66 -6.84
CA ALA A 226 -3.92 -18.82 -6.17
C ALA A 226 -4.37 -17.65 -7.03
N ARG A 227 -3.44 -17.01 -7.77
CA ARG A 227 -3.77 -15.88 -8.64
C ARG A 227 -4.64 -16.29 -9.84
N GLU A 228 -4.35 -17.42 -10.48
CA GLU A 228 -5.17 -17.96 -11.58
C GLU A 228 -6.61 -18.26 -11.13
N LYS A 229 -6.77 -18.72 -9.89
CA LYS A 229 -8.08 -19.04 -9.27
C LYS A 229 -8.73 -17.84 -8.60
N ASN A 230 -8.09 -16.70 -8.62
CA ASN A 230 -8.45 -15.51 -7.84
C ASN A 230 -8.71 -15.79 -6.35
N ALA A 231 -7.89 -16.66 -5.75
CA ALA A 231 -7.92 -16.93 -4.32
C ALA A 231 -7.00 -15.93 -3.60
N GLY A 232 -7.41 -14.67 -3.60
CA GLY A 232 -6.60 -13.54 -3.16
C GLY A 232 -7.14 -12.87 -1.90
N TRP A 233 -6.38 -11.87 -1.46
CA TRP A 233 -6.64 -11.00 -0.33
C TRP A 233 -6.40 -9.55 -0.72
N ARG A 234 -7.24 -8.63 -0.26
CA ARG A 234 -6.99 -7.20 -0.35
C ARG A 234 -6.30 -6.74 0.94
N ILE A 235 -5.00 -6.55 0.85
CA ILE A 235 -4.14 -6.18 1.99
C ILE A 235 -3.29 -4.93 1.72
N ASP A 236 -3.34 -4.41 0.50
CA ASP A 236 -2.71 -3.15 0.09
C ASP A 236 -3.78 -2.06 -0.02
N TYR A 237 -3.49 -0.88 0.52
CA TYR A 237 -4.47 0.17 0.70
C TYR A 237 -3.93 1.56 0.35
N PHE A 238 -4.85 2.45 -0.02
CA PHE A 238 -4.76 3.89 0.22
C PHE A 238 -5.81 4.27 1.25
N VAL A 239 -5.37 4.91 2.31
CA VAL A 239 -6.21 5.41 3.40
C VAL A 239 -5.92 6.88 3.63
N VAL A 240 -6.96 7.69 3.79
CA VAL A 240 -6.82 9.15 3.89
C VAL A 240 -7.56 9.70 5.09
N SER A 241 -7.11 10.83 5.61
CA SER A 241 -7.87 11.62 6.59
C SER A 241 -9.26 12.00 6.05
N ASP A 242 -10.28 11.96 6.89
CA ASP A 242 -11.66 12.35 6.54
C ASP A 242 -11.74 13.74 5.89
N SER A 243 -10.86 14.65 6.27
CA SER A 243 -10.80 16.00 5.71
C SER A 243 -10.42 16.07 4.22
N LEU A 244 -9.86 14.98 3.67
CA LEU A 244 -9.57 14.85 2.24
C LEU A 244 -10.70 14.24 1.42
N LYS A 245 -11.82 13.88 2.05
CA LYS A 245 -12.93 13.17 1.41
C LYS A 245 -13.40 13.82 0.11
N GLU A 246 -13.57 15.13 0.11
CA GLU A 246 -14.07 15.89 -1.04
C GLU A 246 -13.04 16.02 -2.18
N ARG A 247 -11.78 15.63 -1.92
CA ARG A 247 -10.72 15.60 -2.93
C ARG A 247 -10.55 14.23 -3.58
N LEU A 248 -11.22 13.20 -3.08
CA LEU A 248 -11.17 11.85 -3.63
C LEU A 248 -11.88 11.79 -4.98
N GLU A 249 -11.24 11.22 -6.00
CA GLU A 249 -11.82 11.03 -7.33
C GLU A 249 -12.01 9.57 -7.69
N ASP A 250 -11.03 8.71 -7.42
CA ASP A 250 -11.12 7.27 -7.69
C ASP A 250 -10.06 6.49 -6.93
N ALA A 251 -10.30 5.21 -6.70
CA ALA A 251 -9.33 4.25 -6.16
C ALA A 251 -9.21 3.05 -7.10
N MET A 252 -7.98 2.61 -7.37
CA MET A 252 -7.70 1.55 -8.33
C MET A 252 -6.97 0.38 -7.67
N ILE A 253 -7.22 -0.83 -8.19
CA ILE A 253 -6.43 -2.03 -7.93
C ILE A 253 -6.06 -2.63 -9.28
N TYR A 254 -4.78 -2.65 -9.62
CA TYR A 254 -4.25 -3.06 -10.92
C TYR A 254 -4.05 -4.58 -11.00
N THR A 255 -5.11 -5.35 -10.86
CA THR A 255 -5.08 -6.82 -10.71
C THR A 255 -4.36 -7.55 -11.85
N GLN A 256 -4.26 -6.93 -13.04
CA GLN A 256 -3.61 -7.49 -14.22
C GLN A 256 -2.09 -7.32 -14.21
N VAL A 257 -1.56 -6.42 -13.38
CA VAL A 257 -0.13 -6.15 -13.33
C VAL A 257 0.61 -7.29 -12.63
N GLN A 258 1.58 -7.84 -13.33
CA GLN A 258 2.44 -8.93 -12.84
C GLN A 258 3.79 -8.37 -12.33
N GLY A 259 4.63 -9.21 -11.73
CA GLY A 259 5.97 -8.83 -11.27
C GLY A 259 6.21 -9.09 -9.79
N SER A 260 5.15 -9.15 -9.00
CA SER A 260 5.15 -9.49 -7.58
C SER A 260 3.95 -10.41 -7.29
N ASP A 261 3.88 -10.99 -6.10
CA ASP A 261 2.68 -11.64 -5.57
C ASP A 261 1.61 -10.63 -5.12
N HIS A 262 1.96 -9.34 -5.04
CA HIS A 262 1.03 -8.23 -4.97
C HIS A 262 0.86 -7.57 -6.34
N CYS A 263 -0.28 -6.94 -6.56
CA CYS A 263 -0.46 -5.97 -7.64
C CYS A 263 -0.44 -4.54 -7.08
N PRO A 264 -0.17 -3.53 -7.93
CA PRO A 264 -0.25 -2.13 -7.50
C PRO A 264 -1.67 -1.73 -7.11
N VAL A 265 -1.77 -0.78 -6.19
CA VAL A 265 -3.01 -0.05 -5.88
C VAL A 265 -2.80 1.44 -6.14
N GLY A 266 -3.86 2.16 -6.44
CA GLY A 266 -3.77 3.56 -6.81
C GLY A 266 -4.87 4.43 -6.22
N LEU A 267 -4.59 5.73 -6.17
CA LEU A 267 -5.53 6.78 -5.76
C LEU A 267 -5.43 7.95 -6.73
N LEU A 268 -6.58 8.46 -7.16
CA LEU A 268 -6.70 9.76 -7.81
C LEU A 268 -7.23 10.78 -6.82
N LEU A 269 -6.51 11.88 -6.68
CA LEU A 269 -6.83 12.97 -5.76
C LEU A 269 -6.89 14.28 -6.56
N ARG A 270 -7.90 15.13 -6.24
CA ARG A 270 -8.03 16.49 -6.78
C ARG A 270 -7.20 17.49 -6.02
#